data_d07bf0f8e90d86ab361eb27b8064b29d
#
_entry.id   d07bf0f8e90d86ab361eb27b8064b29d
#
_cell.length_a   1.000
_cell.length_b   1.000
_cell.length_c   1.000
_cell.angle_alpha   90.00
_cell.angle_beta   90.00
_cell.angle_gamma   90.00
#
_symmetry.space_group_name_H-M   'P 1'
#
loop_
_entity.id
_entity.type
_entity.pdbx_description
1 polymer ?
#
loop_
_entity_poly.entity_id
_entity_poly.type
_entity_poly.pdbx_seq_one_letter_code
_entity_poly.pdbx_strand_id
1 'polypeptide(L)'
;MNETLQTIKQFCVKVWNTELFGSVTIGSILLLLILFASVIIIERIVQKQLIRRFLSRTKLQPSLQFGLSRIIGYTLIAVGFYVAFQLVGVDLSSLAIIAASLGVGIGFGLQNIINNLVSGIIILAERPISIGDRIEVAGVAGRVTKIQLRSTTVVTNDNIT
;
A
#
# COMPACT_ATOMS: atom_id res chain seq x y z
N MET A 1 -46.53 -8.40 -25.48
CA MET A 1 -45.21 -7.79 -25.25
C MET A 1 -44.85 -7.72 -23.75
N ASN A 2 -45.82 -7.46 -22.85
CA ASN A 2 -45.55 -7.40 -21.39
C ASN A 2 -45.38 -8.80 -20.74
N GLU A 3 -46.09 -9.82 -21.19
CA GLU A 3 -45.96 -11.18 -20.61
C GLU A 3 -44.62 -11.84 -20.91
N THR A 4 -44.10 -11.66 -22.12
CA THR A 4 -42.79 -12.18 -22.50
C THR A 4 -41.65 -11.49 -21.72
N LEU A 5 -41.76 -10.20 -21.44
CA LEU A 5 -40.81 -9.46 -20.59
C LEU A 5 -40.87 -9.90 -19.11
N GLN A 6 -42.09 -10.19 -18.62
CA GLN A 6 -42.26 -10.73 -17.25
C GLN A 6 -41.67 -12.16 -17.12
N THR A 7 -41.89 -13.03 -18.10
CA THR A 7 -41.34 -14.37 -18.13
C THR A 7 -39.81 -14.35 -18.21
N ILE A 8 -39.23 -13.49 -19.03
CA ILE A 8 -37.78 -13.31 -19.11
C ILE A 8 -37.22 -12.79 -17.79
N LYS A 9 -37.87 -11.80 -17.16
CA LYS A 9 -37.46 -11.31 -15.83
C LYS A 9 -37.49 -12.40 -14.77
N GLN A 10 -38.56 -13.18 -14.70
CA GLN A 10 -38.70 -14.29 -13.74
C GLN A 10 -37.65 -15.38 -13.98
N PHE A 11 -37.38 -15.70 -15.24
CA PHE A 11 -36.32 -16.65 -15.59
C PHE A 11 -34.93 -16.13 -15.20
N CYS A 12 -34.60 -14.86 -15.48
CA CYS A 12 -33.34 -14.24 -15.06
C CYS A 12 -33.18 -14.21 -13.54
N VAL A 13 -34.23 -13.85 -12.80
CA VAL A 13 -34.21 -13.83 -11.32
C VAL A 13 -34.04 -15.26 -10.76
N LYS A 14 -34.67 -16.24 -11.37
CA LYS A 14 -34.56 -17.65 -10.97
C LYS A 14 -33.14 -18.20 -11.20
N VAL A 15 -32.56 -17.91 -12.36
CA VAL A 15 -31.17 -18.28 -12.69
C VAL A 15 -30.18 -17.54 -11.77
N TRP A 16 -30.44 -16.26 -11.50
CA TRP A 16 -29.60 -15.44 -10.62
C TRP A 16 -29.53 -15.99 -9.19
N ASN A 17 -30.66 -16.50 -8.66
CA ASN A 17 -30.80 -17.02 -7.32
C ASN A 17 -30.63 -18.56 -7.23
N THR A 18 -30.17 -19.24 -8.29
CA THR A 18 -29.90 -20.67 -8.24
C THR A 18 -28.69 -20.95 -7.37
N GLU A 19 -28.91 -21.61 -6.24
CA GLU A 19 -27.85 -22.02 -5.33
C GLU A 19 -27.07 -23.20 -5.94
N LEU A 20 -25.75 -23.00 -6.13
CA LEU A 20 -24.86 -24.05 -6.67
C LEU A 20 -24.18 -24.85 -5.55
N PHE A 21 -23.85 -24.20 -4.45
CA PHE A 21 -23.21 -24.81 -3.28
C PHE A 21 -23.43 -23.92 -2.04
N GLY A 22 -24.26 -24.32 -1.12
CA GLY A 22 -24.55 -23.59 0.11
C GLY A 22 -25.07 -22.16 -0.14
N SER A 23 -24.31 -21.13 0.23
CA SER A 23 -24.68 -19.72 0.06
C SER A 23 -24.27 -19.10 -1.29
N VAL A 24 -23.63 -19.88 -2.19
CA VAL A 24 -23.09 -19.36 -3.45
C VAL A 24 -24.11 -19.50 -4.58
N THR A 25 -24.59 -18.38 -5.09
CA THR A 25 -25.51 -18.30 -6.24
C THR A 25 -24.76 -17.98 -7.54
N ILE A 26 -25.36 -18.26 -8.69
CA ILE A 26 -24.80 -17.87 -10.00
C ILE A 26 -24.56 -16.34 -10.04
N GLY A 27 -25.47 -15.57 -9.44
CA GLY A 27 -25.33 -14.12 -9.32
C GLY A 27 -24.09 -13.67 -8.53
N SER A 28 -23.77 -14.36 -7.44
CA SER A 28 -22.59 -14.06 -6.64
C SER A 28 -21.29 -14.37 -7.37
N ILE A 29 -21.25 -15.42 -8.19
CA ILE A 29 -20.07 -15.72 -9.04
C ILE A 29 -19.87 -14.65 -10.11
N LEU A 30 -20.95 -14.23 -10.78
CA LEU A 30 -20.89 -13.16 -11.78
C LEU A 30 -20.46 -11.83 -11.16
N LEU A 31 -20.99 -11.50 -9.99
CA LEU A 31 -20.60 -10.32 -9.22
C LEU A 31 -19.10 -10.38 -8.87
N LEU A 32 -18.62 -11.52 -8.40
CA LEU A 32 -17.22 -11.73 -8.03
C LEU A 32 -16.29 -11.56 -9.23
N LEU A 33 -16.67 -12.08 -10.40
CA LEU A 33 -15.90 -11.87 -11.63
C LEU A 33 -15.83 -10.40 -12.04
N ILE A 34 -16.95 -9.67 -11.93
CA ILE A 34 -17.00 -8.22 -12.20
C ILE A 34 -16.13 -7.46 -11.20
N LEU A 35 -16.20 -7.80 -9.91
CA LEU A 35 -15.38 -7.19 -8.87
C LEU A 35 -13.90 -7.46 -9.10
N PHE A 36 -13.51 -8.68 -9.45
CA PHE A 36 -12.11 -9.01 -9.76
C PHE A 36 -11.60 -8.25 -10.98
N ALA A 37 -12.42 -8.17 -12.03
CA ALA A 37 -12.07 -7.37 -13.20
C ALA A 37 -11.89 -5.90 -12.82
N SER A 38 -12.78 -5.34 -11.99
CA SER A 38 -12.69 -3.95 -11.52
C SER A 38 -11.43 -3.69 -10.70
N VAL A 39 -11.05 -4.61 -9.80
CA VAL A 39 -9.81 -4.51 -9.00
C VAL A 39 -8.58 -4.47 -9.91
N ILE A 40 -8.52 -5.36 -10.91
CA ILE A 40 -7.39 -5.40 -11.86
C ILE A 40 -7.33 -4.13 -12.72
N ILE A 41 -8.50 -3.61 -13.13
CA ILE A 41 -8.56 -2.35 -13.91
C ILE A 41 -8.09 -1.17 -13.05
N ILE A 42 -8.58 -1.07 -11.81
CA ILE A 42 -8.19 -0.01 -10.87
C ILE A 42 -6.69 -0.06 -10.60
N GLU A 43 -6.14 -1.25 -10.33
CA GLU A 43 -4.71 -1.46 -10.12
C GLU A 43 -3.90 -0.96 -11.32
N ARG A 44 -4.27 -1.33 -12.56
CA ARG A 44 -3.58 -0.87 -13.78
C ARG A 44 -3.64 0.65 -13.95
N ILE A 45 -4.80 1.27 -13.64
CA ILE A 45 -4.96 2.72 -13.71
C ILE A 45 -4.07 3.40 -12.67
N VAL A 46 -4.10 2.91 -11.42
CA VAL A 46 -3.28 3.44 -10.32
C VAL A 46 -1.79 3.29 -10.65
N GLN A 47 -1.34 2.12 -11.07
CA GLN A 47 0.06 1.92 -11.45
C GLN A 47 0.49 2.88 -12.56
N LYS A 48 -0.32 3.02 -13.62
CA LYS A 48 -0.01 3.92 -14.74
C LYS A 48 0.06 5.38 -14.30
N GLN A 49 -0.85 5.81 -13.42
CA GLN A 49 -0.85 7.17 -12.89
C GLN A 49 0.29 7.41 -11.89
N LEU A 50 0.56 6.44 -11.00
CA LEU A 50 1.63 6.51 -10.02
C LEU A 50 2.99 6.63 -10.72
N ILE A 51 3.27 5.75 -11.69
CA ILE A 51 4.52 5.75 -12.44
C ILE A 51 4.66 7.05 -13.25
N ARG A 52 3.63 7.46 -14.02
CA ARG A 52 3.70 8.64 -14.88
C ARG A 52 3.71 9.98 -14.15
N ARG A 53 2.95 10.13 -13.05
CA ARG A 53 2.79 11.43 -12.37
C ARG A 53 3.70 11.63 -11.17
N PHE A 54 3.94 10.59 -10.38
CA PHE A 54 4.69 10.71 -9.13
C PHE A 54 6.14 10.22 -9.29
N LEU A 55 6.32 9.00 -9.74
CA LEU A 55 7.66 8.41 -9.77
C LEU A 55 8.55 9.03 -10.85
N SER A 56 8.02 9.37 -12.02
CA SER A 56 8.82 10.01 -13.08
C SER A 56 9.29 11.43 -12.75
N ARG A 57 8.65 12.08 -11.77
CA ARG A 57 9.08 13.42 -11.28
C ARG A 57 10.07 13.36 -10.13
N THR A 58 10.27 12.19 -9.54
CA THR A 58 11.25 12.00 -8.46
C THR A 58 12.59 11.60 -9.05
N LYS A 59 13.69 12.07 -8.44
CA LYS A 59 15.07 11.69 -8.78
C LYS A 59 15.43 10.29 -8.23
N LEU A 60 14.44 9.43 -8.02
CA LEU A 60 14.65 8.07 -7.54
C LEU A 60 15.22 7.19 -8.64
N GLN A 61 16.07 6.24 -8.27
CA GLN A 61 16.59 5.24 -9.20
C GLN A 61 15.45 4.42 -9.82
N PRO A 62 15.50 4.09 -11.12
CA PRO A 62 14.44 3.35 -11.81
C PRO A 62 14.06 2.01 -11.15
N SER A 63 15.06 1.30 -10.58
CA SER A 63 14.85 0.05 -9.85
C SER A 63 13.98 0.24 -8.61
N LEU A 64 14.20 1.32 -7.85
CA LEU A 64 13.41 1.64 -6.66
C LEU A 64 11.98 2.05 -7.03
N GLN A 65 11.82 2.84 -8.09
CA GLN A 65 10.51 3.20 -8.63
C GLN A 65 9.69 1.96 -9.01
N PHE A 66 10.33 1.02 -9.70
CA PHE A 66 9.70 -0.24 -10.09
C PHE A 66 9.30 -1.07 -8.87
N GLY A 67 10.21 -1.24 -7.89
CA GLY A 67 9.95 -1.99 -6.66
C GLY A 67 8.77 -1.42 -5.87
N LEU A 68 8.75 -0.10 -5.63
CA LEU A 68 7.67 0.57 -4.91
C LEU A 68 6.33 0.43 -5.64
N SER A 69 6.31 0.61 -6.97
CA SER A 69 5.07 0.48 -7.72
C SER A 69 4.51 -0.93 -7.66
N ARG A 70 5.37 -1.96 -7.65
CA ARG A 70 4.95 -3.36 -7.52
C ARG A 70 4.39 -3.68 -6.14
N ILE A 71 5.03 -3.22 -5.08
CA ILE A 71 4.53 -3.40 -3.71
C ILE A 71 3.15 -2.78 -3.56
N ILE A 72 2.97 -1.53 -4.00
CA ILE A 72 1.67 -0.84 -3.96
C ILE A 72 0.63 -1.60 -4.79
N GLY A 73 0.97 -2.05 -5.99
CA GLY A 73 0.08 -2.81 -6.84
C GLY A 73 -0.38 -4.12 -6.20
N TYR A 74 0.54 -4.91 -5.66
CA TYR A 74 0.21 -6.17 -4.99
C TYR A 74 -0.65 -5.95 -3.74
N THR A 75 -0.38 -4.89 -2.97
CA THR A 75 -1.21 -4.53 -1.82
C THR A 75 -2.63 -4.16 -2.25
N LEU A 76 -2.78 -3.37 -3.33
CA LEU A 76 -4.10 -3.02 -3.88
C LEU A 76 -4.86 -4.26 -4.37
N ILE A 77 -4.19 -5.18 -5.06
CA ILE A 77 -4.79 -6.45 -5.50
C ILE A 77 -5.25 -7.28 -4.29
N ALA A 78 -4.38 -7.46 -3.29
CA ALA A 78 -4.70 -8.25 -2.11
C ALA A 78 -5.89 -7.68 -1.33
N VAL A 79 -5.89 -6.36 -1.08
CA VAL A 79 -7.01 -5.68 -0.40
C VAL A 79 -8.28 -5.71 -1.25
N GLY A 80 -8.17 -5.47 -2.56
CA GLY A 80 -9.30 -5.49 -3.47
C GLY A 80 -9.96 -6.87 -3.55
N PHE A 81 -9.18 -7.93 -3.60
CA PHE A 81 -9.70 -9.30 -3.58
C PHE A 81 -10.35 -9.66 -2.24
N TYR A 82 -9.72 -9.26 -1.12
CA TYR A 82 -10.32 -9.43 0.20
C TYR A 82 -11.71 -8.79 0.28
N VAL A 83 -11.82 -7.53 -0.15
CA VAL A 83 -13.11 -6.81 -0.17
C VAL A 83 -14.10 -7.46 -1.13
N ALA A 84 -13.66 -7.90 -2.32
CA ALA A 84 -14.54 -8.55 -3.29
C ALA A 84 -15.15 -9.85 -2.74
N PHE A 85 -14.37 -10.68 -2.05
CA PHE A 85 -14.87 -11.90 -1.40
C PHE A 85 -15.85 -11.58 -0.27
N GLN A 86 -15.57 -10.58 0.55
CA GLN A 86 -16.47 -10.15 1.62
C GLN A 86 -17.83 -9.66 1.09
N LEU A 87 -17.83 -8.89 -0.01
CA LEU A 87 -19.06 -8.40 -0.64
C LEU A 87 -19.94 -9.52 -1.19
N VAL A 88 -19.35 -10.64 -1.55
CA VAL A 88 -20.06 -11.84 -2.03
C VAL A 88 -20.52 -12.74 -0.87
N GLY A 89 -20.20 -12.37 0.38
CA GLY A 89 -20.62 -13.12 1.57
C GLY A 89 -19.66 -14.24 1.98
N VAL A 90 -18.44 -14.27 1.45
CA VAL A 90 -17.40 -15.22 1.87
C VAL A 90 -16.75 -14.70 3.15
N ASP A 91 -16.83 -15.46 4.24
CA ASP A 91 -16.17 -15.11 5.49
C ASP A 91 -14.68 -15.38 5.42
N LEU A 92 -13.90 -14.30 5.44
CA LEU A 92 -12.43 -14.31 5.44
C LEU A 92 -11.84 -13.86 6.78
N SER A 93 -12.57 -13.94 7.87
CA SER A 93 -12.14 -13.50 9.20
C SER A 93 -10.83 -14.16 9.64
N SER A 94 -10.64 -15.44 9.36
CA SER A 94 -9.40 -16.15 9.66
C SER A 94 -8.21 -15.57 8.90
N LEU A 95 -8.40 -15.20 7.64
CA LEU A 95 -7.38 -14.58 6.82
C LEU A 95 -7.03 -13.16 7.32
N ALA A 96 -8.03 -12.41 7.80
CA ALA A 96 -7.82 -11.11 8.41
C ALA A 96 -6.93 -11.18 9.66
N ILE A 97 -7.12 -12.21 10.51
CA ILE A 97 -6.28 -12.42 11.69
C ILE A 97 -4.84 -12.71 11.30
N ILE A 98 -4.63 -13.57 10.30
CA ILE A 98 -3.29 -13.87 9.77
C ILE A 98 -2.64 -12.60 9.19
N ALA A 99 -3.38 -11.84 8.38
CA ALA A 99 -2.89 -10.60 7.79
C ALA A 99 -2.54 -9.56 8.86
N ALA A 100 -3.35 -9.44 9.91
CA ALA A 100 -3.08 -8.55 11.05
C ALA A 100 -1.78 -8.94 11.76
N SER A 101 -1.57 -10.24 12.03
CA SER A 101 -0.35 -10.75 12.65
C SER A 101 0.90 -10.47 11.81
N LEU A 102 0.81 -10.69 10.49
CA LEU A 102 1.88 -10.33 9.54
C LEU A 102 2.13 -8.82 9.53
N GLY A 103 1.06 -8.01 9.56
CA GLY A 103 1.16 -6.55 9.63
C GLY A 103 1.91 -6.06 10.87
N VAL A 104 1.64 -6.65 12.03
CA VAL A 104 2.38 -6.36 13.26
C VAL A 104 3.86 -6.73 13.11
N GLY A 105 4.17 -7.91 12.58
CA GLY A 105 5.56 -8.34 12.34
C GLY A 105 6.32 -7.41 11.39
N ILE A 106 5.68 -7.01 10.27
CA ILE A 106 6.24 -6.03 9.33
C ILE A 106 6.42 -4.67 10.02
N GLY A 107 5.45 -4.24 10.85
CA GLY A 107 5.51 -2.99 11.61
C GLY A 107 6.73 -2.93 12.53
N PHE A 108 6.99 -3.99 13.30
CA PHE A 108 8.18 -4.09 14.12
C PHE A 108 9.48 -4.13 13.28
N GLY A 109 9.46 -4.82 12.13
CA GLY A 109 10.61 -4.82 11.21
C GLY A 109 10.94 -3.45 10.61
N LEU A 110 9.93 -2.60 10.42
CA LEU A 110 10.08 -1.25 9.86
C LEU A 110 10.23 -0.15 10.92
N GLN A 111 10.09 -0.46 12.20
CA GLN A 111 10.06 0.51 13.30
C GLN A 111 11.24 1.47 13.28
N ASN A 112 12.47 0.96 13.13
CA ASN A 112 13.67 1.79 13.11
C ASN A 112 13.70 2.75 11.91
N ILE A 113 13.21 2.30 10.76
CA ILE A 113 13.15 3.12 9.54
C ILE A 113 12.18 4.28 9.76
N ILE A 114 11.00 3.99 10.33
CA ILE A 114 9.97 4.98 10.62
C ILE A 114 10.45 5.98 11.67
N ASN A 115 11.08 5.51 12.76
CA ASN A 115 11.62 6.38 13.81
C ASN A 115 12.67 7.34 13.25
N ASN A 116 13.61 6.85 12.43
CA ASN A 116 14.63 7.69 11.81
C ASN A 116 14.01 8.70 10.84
N LEU A 117 13.00 8.30 10.07
CA LEU A 117 12.29 9.19 9.15
C LEU A 117 11.57 10.31 9.91
N VAL A 118 10.82 9.96 10.96
CA VAL A 118 10.09 10.94 11.78
C VAL A 118 11.06 11.90 12.45
N SER A 119 12.14 11.41 13.07
CA SER A 119 13.18 12.24 13.68
C SER A 119 13.82 13.17 12.65
N GLY A 120 14.11 12.69 11.45
CA GLY A 120 14.66 13.51 10.37
C GLY A 120 13.70 14.63 9.93
N ILE A 121 12.39 14.34 9.85
CA ILE A 121 11.37 15.34 9.53
C ILE A 121 11.31 16.42 10.63
N ILE A 122 11.34 16.02 11.92
CA ILE A 122 11.34 16.94 13.05
C ILE A 122 12.56 17.87 13.00
N ILE A 123 13.75 17.31 12.79
CA ILE A 123 15.00 18.08 12.68
C ILE A 123 14.91 19.10 11.54
N LEU A 124 14.36 18.73 10.39
CA LEU A 124 14.19 19.63 9.24
C LEU A 124 13.13 20.72 9.47
N ALA A 125 12.07 20.40 10.23
CA ALA A 125 10.97 21.33 10.52
C ALA A 125 11.35 22.33 11.63
N GLU A 126 11.87 21.83 12.76
CA GLU A 126 12.18 22.65 13.94
C GLU A 126 13.58 23.25 13.88
N ARG A 127 14.47 22.68 13.09
CA ARG A 127 15.87 23.11 12.92
C ARG A 127 16.63 23.31 14.23
N PRO A 128 16.55 22.38 15.20
CA PRO A 128 17.31 22.46 16.44
C PRO A 128 18.83 22.43 16.19
N ILE A 129 19.23 21.85 15.06
CA ILE A 129 20.59 21.84 14.53
C ILE A 129 20.59 22.29 13.07
N SER A 130 21.62 23.03 12.66
CA SER A 130 21.78 23.55 11.31
C SER A 130 23.08 23.09 10.68
N ILE A 131 23.16 23.18 9.35
CA ILE A 131 24.41 22.90 8.63
C ILE A 131 25.45 23.95 9.06
N GLY A 132 26.62 23.49 9.50
CA GLY A 132 27.68 24.29 10.02
C GLY A 132 27.82 24.30 11.54
N ASP A 133 26.78 23.84 12.26
CA ASP A 133 26.82 23.76 13.72
C ASP A 133 27.85 22.73 14.21
N ARG A 134 28.42 22.98 15.34
CA ARG A 134 29.26 22.01 16.05
C ARG A 134 28.42 21.26 17.05
N ILE A 135 28.38 19.94 16.92
CA ILE A 135 27.63 19.06 17.80
C ILE A 135 28.55 17.97 18.34
N GLU A 136 28.15 17.42 19.47
CA GLU A 136 28.79 16.23 20.06
C GLU A 136 27.73 15.15 20.19
N VAL A 137 28.00 13.98 19.62
CA VAL A 137 27.11 12.80 19.65
C VAL A 137 27.93 11.58 20.01
N ALA A 138 27.52 10.88 21.08
CA ALA A 138 28.19 9.67 21.57
C ALA A 138 29.71 9.85 21.83
N GLY A 139 30.12 11.03 22.31
CA GLY A 139 31.51 11.34 22.59
C GLY A 139 32.34 11.76 21.37
N VAL A 140 31.71 11.88 20.21
CA VAL A 140 32.38 12.34 18.99
C VAL A 140 31.90 13.77 18.66
N ALA A 141 32.84 14.72 18.70
CA ALA A 141 32.56 16.11 18.36
C ALA A 141 32.92 16.43 16.90
N GLY A 142 32.02 17.12 16.22
CA GLY A 142 32.23 17.47 14.82
C GLY A 142 31.29 18.57 14.32
N ARG A 143 31.45 18.90 13.04
CA ARG A 143 30.62 19.91 12.37
C ARG A 143 29.61 19.24 11.45
N VAL A 144 28.35 19.64 11.55
CA VAL A 144 27.28 19.18 10.67
C VAL A 144 27.52 19.68 9.25
N THR A 145 27.65 18.78 8.30
CA THR A 145 27.86 19.09 6.87
C THR A 145 26.63 18.81 6.03
N LYS A 146 25.76 17.87 6.46
CA LYS A 146 24.57 17.51 5.70
C LYS A 146 23.49 16.95 6.63
N ILE A 147 22.25 17.40 6.46
CA ILE A 147 21.08 16.87 7.14
C ILE A 147 20.17 16.22 6.10
N GLN A 148 19.83 14.94 6.28
CA GLN A 148 18.95 14.15 5.42
C GLN A 148 17.81 13.54 6.25
N LEU A 149 16.77 13.06 5.60
CA LEU A 149 15.58 12.47 6.25
C LEU A 149 15.88 11.31 7.19
N ARG A 150 16.97 10.57 6.97
CA ARG A 150 17.31 9.38 7.79
C ARG A 150 18.70 9.45 8.42
N SER A 151 19.46 10.47 8.16
CA SER A 151 20.85 10.58 8.66
C SER A 151 21.32 12.02 8.64
N THR A 152 22.16 12.37 9.60
CA THR A 152 22.92 13.61 9.63
C THR A 152 24.40 13.28 9.49
N THR A 153 25.08 13.94 8.56
CA THR A 153 26.51 13.74 8.34
C THR A 153 27.28 14.79 9.16
N VAL A 154 28.20 14.31 9.98
CA VAL A 154 29.06 15.12 10.82
C VAL A 154 30.51 14.83 10.45
N VAL A 155 31.29 15.87 10.21
CA VAL A 155 32.74 15.75 9.98
C VAL A 155 33.44 16.05 11.28
N THR A 156 34.23 15.10 11.79
CA THR A 156 35.01 15.26 13.02
C THR A 156 36.24 16.18 12.81
N ASN A 157 36.88 16.60 13.91
CA ASN A 157 38.11 17.38 13.82
C ASN A 157 39.26 16.62 13.12
N ASP A 158 39.20 15.26 13.09
CA ASP A 158 40.19 14.41 12.43
C ASP A 158 39.82 14.12 10.96
N ASN A 159 38.90 14.89 10.37
CA ASN A 159 38.39 14.72 8.99
C ASN A 159 37.73 13.34 8.71
N ILE A 160 37.22 12.66 9.74
CA ILE A 160 36.46 11.41 9.59
C ILE A 160 34.96 11.76 9.44
N THR A 161 34.28 11.16 8.48
CA THR A 161 32.85 11.33 8.22
C THR A 161 32.05 10.13 8.71
#